data_3d96d83a34ec8d5f79f5c6b5c229ad13
#
_entry.id   3d96d83a34ec8d5f79f5c6b5c229ad13
#
_cell.length_a   1.000
_cell.length_b   1.000
_cell.length_c   1.000
_cell.angle_alpha   90.00
_cell.angle_beta   90.00
_cell.angle_gamma   90.00
#
_symmetry.space_group_name_H-M   'P 1'
#
loop_
_entity.id
_entity.type
_entity.pdbx_description
1 polymer ?
#
loop_
_entity_poly.entity_id
_entity_poly.type
_entity_poly.pdbx_seq_one_letter_code
_entity_poly.pdbx_strand_id
1 'polypeptide(L)'
;SFRFLTAKRIDQPENGIEVVFSAPISNMQDLKGLIEIPEVSSCITQIKDNQVLIYFETNKINKLTLNIHEGIKSSQDRSLGTSHSISFSELNLKPQVEMATSAAILPDSKSLIIPFRAVNLYAVDLKVIRIFESNILMFMQNNSLASANELRRSGRLVYKKTLWLSKD
;
A
#
# COMPACT_ATOMS: atom_id res chain seq x y z
N SER A 1 -6.86 29.17 13.65
CA SER A 1 -6.31 28.26 14.65
C SER A 1 -5.59 27.12 13.98
N PHE A 2 -4.44 26.67 14.53
CA PHE A 2 -3.72 25.50 14.08
C PHE A 2 -4.48 24.23 14.53
N ARG A 3 -4.77 23.31 13.61
CA ARG A 3 -5.60 22.13 13.88
C ARG A 3 -5.11 20.91 13.08
N PHE A 4 -5.31 19.72 13.66
CA PHE A 4 -5.26 18.46 12.94
C PHE A 4 -6.46 18.39 11.97
N LEU A 5 -6.23 17.93 10.73
CA LEU A 5 -7.26 17.77 9.72
C LEU A 5 -7.59 16.31 9.45
N THR A 6 -6.57 15.52 9.13
CA THR A 6 -6.76 14.11 8.78
C THR A 6 -5.46 13.32 8.92
N ALA A 7 -5.59 12.01 9.07
CA ALA A 7 -4.49 11.07 8.92
C ALA A 7 -4.95 9.91 8.03
N LYS A 8 -4.08 9.47 7.15
CA LYS A 8 -4.33 8.33 6.26
C LYS A 8 -3.11 7.43 6.17
N ARG A 9 -3.35 6.14 6.02
CA ARG A 9 -2.29 5.17 5.75
C ARG A 9 -1.80 5.32 4.31
N ILE A 10 -0.51 5.19 4.11
CA ILE A 10 0.16 5.15 2.80
C ILE A 10 0.93 3.84 2.69
N ASP A 11 0.82 3.17 1.53
CA ASP A 11 1.42 1.85 1.29
C ASP A 11 2.53 1.91 0.24
N GLN A 12 2.69 3.05 -0.43
CA GLN A 12 3.72 3.25 -1.47
C GLN A 12 4.32 4.66 -1.37
N PRO A 13 5.64 4.81 -1.60
CA PRO A 13 6.65 3.77 -1.90
C PRO A 13 7.03 2.92 -0.68
N GLU A 14 6.69 3.35 0.52
CA GLU A 14 6.95 2.68 1.79
C GLU A 14 5.71 2.72 2.67
N ASN A 15 5.58 1.73 3.58
CA ASN A 15 4.49 1.74 4.56
C ASN A 15 4.62 2.93 5.49
N GLY A 16 3.52 3.65 5.67
CA GLY A 16 3.54 4.81 6.53
C GLY A 16 2.16 5.39 6.83
N ILE A 17 2.18 6.53 7.49
CA ILE A 17 1.01 7.36 7.76
C ILE A 17 1.31 8.79 7.33
N GLU A 18 0.42 9.39 6.56
CA GLU A 18 0.41 10.81 6.26
C GLU A 18 -0.54 11.51 7.21
N VAL A 19 -0.06 12.51 7.90
CA VAL A 19 -0.83 13.39 8.81
C VAL A 19 -0.88 14.79 8.22
N VAL A 20 -2.06 15.36 8.11
CA VAL A 20 -2.28 16.68 7.51
C VAL A 20 -2.82 17.66 8.56
N PHE A 21 -2.23 18.83 8.63
CA PHE A 21 -2.61 19.94 9.51
C PHE A 21 -3.14 21.14 8.73
N SER A 22 -3.79 22.07 9.41
CA SER A 22 -4.40 23.25 8.81
C SER A 22 -3.40 24.37 8.46
N ALA A 23 -2.15 24.23 8.85
CA ALA A 23 -1.08 25.19 8.57
C ALA A 23 0.29 24.48 8.56
N PRO A 24 1.32 25.07 7.95
CA PRO A 24 2.67 24.53 7.94
C PRO A 24 3.20 24.26 9.35
N ILE A 25 3.95 23.17 9.47
CA ILE A 25 4.53 22.70 10.74
C ILE A 25 5.93 23.30 10.88
N SER A 26 6.34 23.60 12.11
CA SER A 26 7.69 24.04 12.40
C SER A 26 8.71 22.94 12.11
N ASN A 27 9.65 23.18 11.21
CA ASN A 27 10.76 22.27 10.91
C ASN A 27 11.84 22.23 12.02
N MET A 28 11.75 23.13 12.98
CA MET A 28 12.72 23.26 14.08
C MET A 28 12.34 22.43 15.32
N GLN A 29 11.20 21.75 15.31
CA GLN A 29 10.77 20.90 16.43
C GLN A 29 11.14 19.44 16.20
N ASP A 30 11.54 18.76 17.26
CA ASP A 30 11.63 17.30 17.27
C ASP A 30 10.22 16.72 17.46
N LEU A 31 9.81 15.87 16.53
CA LEU A 31 8.51 15.20 16.60
C LEU A 31 8.53 13.94 17.47
N LYS A 32 9.70 13.55 17.97
CA LYS A 32 9.83 12.41 18.88
C LYS A 32 9.09 12.69 20.19
N GLY A 33 8.16 11.79 20.56
CA GLY A 33 7.29 11.98 21.70
C GLY A 33 6.08 12.92 21.46
N LEU A 34 6.04 13.66 20.33
CA LEU A 34 4.88 14.44 19.91
C LEU A 34 3.98 13.67 18.93
N ILE A 35 4.57 12.75 18.19
CA ILE A 35 3.86 11.80 17.33
C ILE A 35 4.39 10.40 17.66
N GLU A 36 3.50 9.51 18.04
CA GLU A 36 3.84 8.15 18.48
C GLU A 36 2.94 7.11 17.85
N ILE A 37 3.52 5.97 17.52
CA ILE A 37 2.82 4.75 17.12
C ILE A 37 3.31 3.64 18.05
N PRO A 38 2.58 3.35 19.15
CA PRO A 38 3.06 2.43 20.19
C PRO A 38 3.38 1.01 19.70
N GLU A 39 2.71 0.58 18.63
CA GLU A 39 2.87 -0.76 18.06
C GLU A 39 4.15 -0.91 17.20
N VAL A 40 4.90 0.19 16.98
CA VAL A 40 6.09 0.22 16.12
C VAL A 40 7.31 0.57 16.94
N SER A 41 8.38 -0.22 16.79
CA SER A 41 9.62 -0.03 17.55
C SER A 41 10.43 1.18 17.11
N SER A 42 10.34 1.55 15.84
CA SER A 42 11.01 2.74 15.27
C SER A 42 10.22 3.31 14.12
N CYS A 43 10.18 4.62 14.02
CA CYS A 43 9.60 5.33 12.90
C CYS A 43 10.52 6.48 12.45
N ILE A 44 10.47 6.80 11.16
CA ILE A 44 11.14 7.96 10.56
C ILE A 44 10.06 8.97 10.22
N THR A 45 10.22 10.20 10.73
CA THR A 45 9.28 11.30 10.47
C THR A 45 9.89 12.30 9.50
N GLN A 46 9.11 12.75 8.53
CA GLN A 46 9.48 13.78 7.58
C GLN A 46 8.40 14.87 7.57
N ILE A 47 8.80 16.11 7.84
CA ILE A 47 7.91 17.27 7.73
C ILE A 47 7.94 17.79 6.30
N LYS A 48 6.77 18.01 5.73
CA LYS A 48 6.59 18.50 4.36
C LYS A 48 5.47 19.55 4.35
N ASP A 49 5.84 20.81 4.60
CA ASP A 49 4.92 21.91 4.73
C ASP A 49 3.88 21.68 5.85
N ASN A 50 2.61 21.47 5.52
CA ASN A 50 1.54 21.19 6.48
C ASN A 50 1.29 19.68 6.69
N GLN A 51 2.20 18.83 6.22
CA GLN A 51 2.11 17.38 6.32
C GLN A 51 3.27 16.80 7.12
N VAL A 52 2.98 15.74 7.86
CA VAL A 52 3.99 14.84 8.44
C VAL A 52 3.83 13.46 7.83
N LEU A 53 4.89 12.96 7.21
CA LEU A 53 5.00 11.62 6.71
C LEU A 53 5.74 10.79 7.76
N ILE A 54 5.15 9.68 8.18
CA ILE A 54 5.70 8.77 9.20
C ILE A 54 5.90 7.43 8.52
N TYR A 55 7.15 7.03 8.33
CA TYR A 55 7.51 5.74 7.73
C TYR A 55 7.94 4.76 8.82
N PHE A 56 7.56 3.51 8.69
CA PHE A 56 7.89 2.46 9.63
C PHE A 56 7.87 1.08 8.95
N GLU A 57 8.69 0.18 9.47
CA GLU A 57 8.63 -1.22 9.08
C GLU A 57 7.50 -1.92 9.83
N THR A 58 6.60 -2.56 9.08
CA THR A 58 5.55 -3.38 9.66
C THR A 58 5.74 -4.84 9.31
N ASN A 59 5.95 -5.65 10.32
CA ASN A 59 5.75 -7.09 10.22
C ASN A 59 4.41 -7.44 10.87
N LYS A 60 3.32 -7.49 10.08
CA LYS A 60 2.00 -8.03 10.49
C LYS A 60 1.33 -7.32 11.68
N ILE A 61 1.23 -6.00 11.67
CA ILE A 61 0.47 -5.28 12.70
C ILE A 61 -0.98 -5.09 12.24
N ASN A 62 -1.91 -5.81 12.86
CA ASN A 62 -3.34 -5.79 12.52
C ASN A 62 -4.04 -4.48 12.92
N LYS A 63 -3.47 -3.74 13.86
CA LYS A 63 -4.00 -2.48 14.33
C LYS A 63 -2.86 -1.55 14.67
N LEU A 64 -2.88 -0.35 14.11
CA LEU A 64 -1.97 0.75 14.42
C LEU A 64 -2.73 1.86 15.12
N THR A 65 -2.14 2.44 16.14
CA THR A 65 -2.69 3.60 16.84
C THR A 65 -1.70 4.75 16.69
N LEU A 66 -2.14 5.83 16.04
CA LEU A 66 -1.39 7.07 15.92
C LEU A 66 -1.81 8.02 17.03
N ASN A 67 -0.89 8.40 17.90
CA ASN A 67 -1.08 9.42 18.92
C ASN A 67 -0.38 10.71 18.50
N ILE A 68 -1.12 11.81 18.51
CA ILE A 68 -0.65 13.15 18.18
C ILE A 68 -0.84 14.02 19.41
N HIS A 69 0.24 14.52 19.98
CA HIS A 69 0.22 15.34 21.19
C HIS A 69 -0.05 16.82 20.92
N GLU A 70 -0.70 17.49 21.83
CA GLU A 70 -1.09 18.89 21.76
C GLU A 70 0.09 19.88 21.63
N GLY A 71 1.31 19.42 21.95
CA GLY A 71 2.53 20.22 21.93
C GLY A 71 3.09 20.47 20.52
N ILE A 72 2.54 19.87 19.47
CA ILE A 72 2.99 20.12 18.10
C ILE A 72 2.72 21.59 17.73
N LYS A 73 3.75 22.24 17.16
CA LYS A 73 3.71 23.65 16.79
C LYS A 73 3.72 23.86 15.29
N SER A 74 2.95 24.84 14.85
CA SER A 74 3.02 25.37 13.50
C SER A 74 4.29 26.24 13.29
N SER A 75 4.60 26.58 12.05
CA SER A 75 5.68 27.52 11.69
C SER A 75 5.51 28.93 12.29
N GLN A 76 4.29 29.26 12.74
CA GLN A 76 3.95 30.48 13.44
C GLN A 76 3.92 30.32 14.97
N ASP A 77 4.56 29.28 15.51
CA ASP A 77 4.66 28.98 16.95
C ASP A 77 3.29 28.78 17.66
N ARG A 78 2.27 28.41 16.92
CA ARG A 78 0.95 28.07 17.48
C ARG A 78 0.86 26.59 17.79
N SER A 79 0.54 26.23 19.03
CA SER A 79 0.35 24.84 19.45
C SER A 79 -0.96 24.26 18.91
N LEU A 80 -0.98 22.93 18.76
CA LEU A 80 -2.18 22.18 18.36
C LEU A 80 -3.31 22.28 19.39
N GLY A 81 -2.96 22.33 20.68
CA GLY A 81 -3.85 22.60 21.79
C GLY A 81 -4.79 21.46 22.17
N THR A 82 -4.81 20.38 21.41
CA THR A 82 -5.61 19.17 21.68
C THR A 82 -4.89 17.94 21.15
N SER A 83 -4.76 16.91 21.98
CA SER A 83 -4.20 15.63 21.57
C SER A 83 -5.23 14.82 20.79
N HIS A 84 -4.76 14.03 19.81
CA HIS A 84 -5.59 13.16 18.99
C HIS A 84 -5.04 11.73 19.01
N SER A 85 -5.95 10.75 19.01
CA SER A 85 -5.61 9.34 18.88
C SER A 85 -6.45 8.72 17.77
N ILE A 86 -5.80 8.17 16.75
CA ILE A 86 -6.44 7.61 15.57
C ILE A 86 -6.02 6.15 15.43
N SER A 87 -6.99 5.25 15.27
CA SER A 87 -6.74 3.84 15.05
C SER A 87 -6.92 3.46 13.59
N PHE A 88 -5.93 2.75 13.04
CA PHE A 88 -5.96 2.15 11.72
C PHE A 88 -6.02 0.63 11.89
N SER A 89 -6.94 -0.03 11.20
CA SER A 89 -7.05 -1.49 11.17
C SER A 89 -6.75 -2.01 9.77
N GLU A 90 -6.22 -3.23 9.67
CA GLU A 90 -6.00 -3.90 8.37
C GLU A 90 -7.29 -4.10 7.56
N LEU A 91 -8.43 -4.09 8.21
CA LEU A 91 -9.74 -4.20 7.56
C LEU A 91 -10.02 -3.10 6.53
N ASN A 92 -9.21 -2.02 6.51
CA ASN A 92 -9.33 -0.93 5.54
C ASN A 92 -8.48 -1.10 4.26
N LEU A 93 -7.62 -2.12 4.21
CA LEU A 93 -6.91 -2.43 2.96
C LEU A 93 -7.90 -3.09 1.99
N LYS A 94 -8.05 -2.50 0.82
CA LYS A 94 -8.86 -3.11 -0.24
C LYS A 94 -8.26 -4.46 -0.64
N PRO A 95 -9.09 -5.49 -0.83
CA PRO A 95 -8.62 -6.76 -1.36
C PRO A 95 -7.89 -6.54 -2.68
N GLN A 96 -6.65 -7.00 -2.79
CA GLN A 96 -5.84 -6.83 -3.99
C GLN A 96 -4.87 -7.98 -4.20
N VAL A 97 -4.52 -8.21 -5.46
CA VAL A 97 -3.45 -9.11 -5.88
C VAL A 97 -2.44 -8.29 -6.66
N GLU A 98 -1.19 -8.39 -6.25
CA GLU A 98 -0.07 -7.75 -6.94
C GLU A 98 0.90 -8.83 -7.44
N MET A 99 1.30 -8.74 -8.70
CA MET A 99 2.36 -9.57 -9.22
C MET A 99 3.71 -9.04 -8.72
N ALA A 100 4.52 -9.90 -8.13
CA ALA A 100 5.82 -9.51 -7.59
C ALA A 100 6.85 -9.19 -8.70
N THR A 101 6.56 -9.55 -9.95
CA THR A 101 7.39 -9.24 -11.10
C THR A 101 6.57 -8.55 -12.19
N SER A 102 7.10 -7.47 -12.73
CA SER A 102 6.57 -6.79 -13.92
C SER A 102 7.07 -7.44 -15.23
N ALA A 103 7.79 -8.56 -15.16
CA ALA A 103 8.35 -9.23 -16.33
C ALA A 103 7.22 -9.82 -17.18
N ALA A 104 7.10 -9.33 -18.39
CA ALA A 104 6.14 -9.79 -19.39
C ALA A 104 6.48 -11.18 -19.96
N ILE A 105 7.72 -11.63 -19.79
CA ILE A 105 8.26 -12.88 -20.38
C ILE A 105 8.94 -13.66 -19.26
N LEU A 106 8.49 -14.88 -19.03
CA LEU A 106 9.16 -15.84 -18.15
C LEU A 106 10.14 -16.66 -19.01
N PRO A 107 11.39 -16.86 -18.55
CA PRO A 107 12.34 -17.71 -19.26
C PRO A 107 11.82 -19.15 -19.33
N ASP A 108 12.16 -19.83 -20.41
CA ASP A 108 11.89 -21.26 -20.55
C ASP A 108 12.75 -22.03 -19.52
N SER A 109 12.15 -22.33 -18.40
CA SER A 109 12.78 -23.05 -17.30
C SER A 109 11.93 -24.25 -16.91
N LYS A 110 12.57 -25.30 -16.39
CA LYS A 110 11.89 -26.52 -15.95
C LYS A 110 10.89 -26.30 -14.80
N SER A 111 10.91 -25.14 -14.16
CA SER A 111 9.94 -24.74 -13.13
C SER A 111 9.56 -23.28 -13.31
N LEU A 112 8.30 -23.03 -13.68
CA LEU A 112 7.72 -21.70 -13.77
C LEU A 112 7.17 -21.32 -12.40
N ILE A 113 7.82 -20.39 -11.73
CA ILE A 113 7.37 -19.81 -10.47
C ILE A 113 6.91 -18.38 -10.74
N ILE A 114 5.64 -18.09 -10.44
CA ILE A 114 5.05 -16.77 -10.56
C ILE A 114 4.76 -16.26 -9.15
N PRO A 115 5.64 -15.44 -8.57
CA PRO A 115 5.40 -14.88 -7.25
C PRO A 115 4.33 -13.79 -7.32
N PHE A 116 3.39 -13.83 -6.38
CA PHE A 116 2.39 -12.78 -6.21
C PHE A 116 2.17 -12.48 -4.73
N ARG A 117 1.69 -11.28 -4.43
CA ARG A 117 1.26 -10.85 -3.11
C ARG A 117 -0.25 -10.68 -3.11
N ALA A 118 -0.91 -11.24 -2.13
CA ALA A 118 -2.33 -11.06 -1.91
C ALA A 118 -2.57 -10.33 -0.58
N VAL A 119 -3.47 -9.37 -0.58
CA VAL A 119 -3.83 -8.57 0.59
C VAL A 119 -5.34 -8.70 0.82
N ASN A 120 -5.75 -9.04 2.04
CA ASN A 120 -7.16 -9.22 2.44
C ASN A 120 -7.96 -10.16 1.55
N LEU A 121 -7.33 -11.24 1.10
CA LEU A 121 -7.94 -12.28 0.30
C LEU A 121 -7.77 -13.64 0.97
N TYR A 122 -8.81 -14.46 0.93
CA TYR A 122 -8.78 -15.85 1.40
C TYR A 122 -8.46 -16.83 0.27
N ALA A 123 -8.74 -16.42 -0.94
CA ALA A 123 -8.50 -17.26 -2.12
C ALA A 123 -8.25 -16.38 -3.35
N VAL A 124 -7.55 -16.95 -4.33
CA VAL A 124 -7.28 -16.33 -5.62
C VAL A 124 -7.59 -17.32 -6.73
N ASP A 125 -8.31 -16.87 -7.75
CA ASP A 125 -8.57 -17.67 -8.96
C ASP A 125 -7.41 -17.51 -9.94
N LEU A 126 -6.66 -18.60 -10.14
CA LEU A 126 -5.65 -18.68 -11.18
C LEU A 126 -6.29 -19.19 -12.48
N LYS A 127 -6.11 -18.45 -13.56
CA LYS A 127 -6.54 -18.83 -14.92
C LYS A 127 -5.34 -18.73 -15.86
N VAL A 128 -5.07 -19.80 -16.60
CA VAL A 128 -4.05 -19.82 -17.64
C VAL A 128 -4.75 -19.88 -19.00
N ILE A 129 -4.44 -18.92 -19.85
CA ILE A 129 -5.01 -18.78 -21.18
C ILE A 129 -3.89 -18.96 -22.19
N ARG A 130 -4.04 -19.93 -23.09
CA ARG A 130 -3.13 -20.13 -24.22
C ARG A 130 -3.56 -19.23 -25.38
N ILE A 131 -2.69 -18.32 -25.79
CA ILE A 131 -2.93 -17.45 -26.94
C ILE A 131 -2.52 -18.21 -28.20
N PHE A 132 -3.35 -18.16 -29.25
CA PHE A 132 -3.03 -18.79 -30.52
C PHE A 132 -1.93 -18.01 -31.25
N GLU A 133 -1.04 -18.73 -31.92
CA GLU A 133 0.10 -18.15 -32.65
C GLU A 133 -0.32 -17.05 -33.62
N SER A 134 -1.42 -17.25 -34.35
CA SER A 134 -2.01 -16.27 -35.26
C SER A 134 -2.44 -14.96 -34.59
N ASN A 135 -2.71 -14.98 -33.29
CA ASN A 135 -3.23 -13.84 -32.54
C ASN A 135 -2.17 -13.14 -31.69
N ILE A 136 -0.96 -13.68 -31.58
CA ILE A 136 0.10 -13.13 -30.72
C ILE A 136 0.44 -11.69 -31.07
N LEU A 137 0.65 -11.40 -32.36
CA LEU A 137 0.99 -10.05 -32.82
C LEU A 137 -0.11 -9.04 -32.50
N MET A 138 -1.36 -9.41 -32.77
CA MET A 138 -2.52 -8.56 -32.50
C MET A 138 -2.74 -8.36 -31.00
N PHE A 139 -2.52 -9.39 -30.20
CA PHE A 139 -2.56 -9.32 -28.76
C PHE A 139 -1.49 -8.37 -28.20
N MET A 140 -0.25 -8.46 -28.65
CA MET A 140 0.84 -7.61 -28.20
C MET A 140 0.70 -6.14 -28.63
N GLN A 141 0.06 -5.86 -29.77
CA GLN A 141 -0.15 -4.49 -30.24
C GLN A 141 -1.26 -3.74 -29.48
N ASN A 142 -2.29 -4.45 -29.03
CA ASN A 142 -3.52 -3.83 -28.51
C ASN A 142 -3.64 -3.89 -26.98
N ASN A 143 -2.77 -4.64 -26.29
CA ASN A 143 -3.02 -4.95 -24.88
C ASN A 143 -1.82 -4.69 -23.99
N SER A 144 -2.08 -3.90 -22.94
CA SER A 144 -1.34 -4.10 -21.71
C SER A 144 -1.72 -5.48 -21.16
N LEU A 145 -0.76 -6.28 -20.75
CA LEU A 145 -0.92 -7.61 -20.13
C LEU A 145 -1.91 -7.63 -18.92
N ALA A 146 -2.44 -6.48 -18.53
CA ALA A 146 -3.34 -6.28 -17.41
C ALA A 146 -4.84 -6.37 -17.75
N SER A 147 -5.26 -6.41 -19.03
CA SER A 147 -6.69 -6.43 -19.36
C SER A 147 -7.24 -7.84 -19.55
N ALA A 148 -7.87 -8.38 -18.50
CA ALA A 148 -8.43 -9.74 -18.47
C ALA A 148 -9.57 -10.00 -19.48
N ASN A 149 -10.24 -8.96 -19.97
CA ASN A 149 -11.41 -9.11 -20.83
C ASN A 149 -11.07 -9.47 -22.29
N GLU A 150 -9.91 -9.05 -22.78
CA GLU A 150 -9.48 -9.34 -24.16
C GLU A 150 -8.73 -10.67 -24.28
N LEU A 151 -8.14 -11.16 -23.19
CA LEU A 151 -7.53 -12.48 -23.14
C LEU A 151 -8.50 -13.61 -23.56
N ARG A 152 -9.78 -13.48 -23.23
CA ARG A 152 -10.81 -14.46 -23.59
C ARG A 152 -11.12 -14.49 -25.10
N ARG A 153 -10.90 -13.38 -25.81
CA ARG A 153 -11.13 -13.29 -27.27
C ARG A 153 -9.94 -13.76 -28.06
N SER A 154 -8.75 -13.66 -27.49
CA SER A 154 -7.48 -13.93 -28.19
C SER A 154 -6.92 -15.33 -27.93
N GLY A 155 -7.49 -16.09 -26.98
CA GLY A 155 -6.95 -17.37 -26.61
C GLY A 155 -7.97 -18.35 -26.00
N ARG A 156 -7.50 -19.55 -25.67
CA ARG A 156 -8.27 -20.61 -25.02
C ARG A 156 -7.85 -20.79 -23.57
N LEU A 157 -8.81 -20.87 -22.65
CA LEU A 157 -8.58 -21.26 -21.27
C LEU A 157 -8.07 -22.71 -21.22
N VAL A 158 -6.85 -22.91 -20.70
CA VAL A 158 -6.22 -24.23 -20.61
C VAL A 158 -6.13 -24.74 -19.18
N TYR A 159 -6.19 -23.84 -18.20
CA TYR A 159 -6.14 -24.21 -16.79
C TYR A 159 -6.90 -23.20 -15.93
N LYS A 160 -7.65 -23.70 -14.95
CA LYS A 160 -8.29 -22.88 -13.92
C LYS A 160 -8.18 -23.60 -12.58
N LYS A 161 -7.74 -22.87 -11.54
CA LYS A 161 -7.67 -23.37 -10.17
C LYS A 161 -7.91 -22.25 -9.18
N THR A 162 -8.69 -22.51 -8.15
CA THR A 162 -8.76 -21.63 -6.98
C THR A 162 -7.67 -22.02 -6.00
N LEU A 163 -6.83 -21.07 -5.65
CA LEU A 163 -5.77 -21.20 -4.66
C LEU A 163 -6.29 -20.62 -3.35
N TRP A 164 -6.41 -21.45 -2.33
CA TRP A 164 -6.72 -21.01 -0.99
C TRP A 164 -5.45 -20.50 -0.32
N LEU A 165 -5.54 -19.31 0.24
CA LEU A 165 -4.42 -18.63 0.90
C LEU A 165 -4.53 -18.92 2.39
N SER A 166 -3.49 -19.51 2.99
CA SER A 166 -3.40 -19.60 4.44
C SER A 166 -3.14 -18.22 5.03
N LYS A 167 -3.79 -17.90 6.12
CA LYS A 167 -3.35 -16.79 6.98
C LYS A 167 -2.14 -17.31 7.76
N ASP A 168 -0.95 -16.92 7.33
CA ASP A 168 0.24 -17.04 8.17
C ASP A 168 0.31 -15.89 9.17
#